data_5046eef3c90c7fcd8158296ad6858d8b
#
_entry.id   5046eef3c90c7fcd8158296ad6858d8b
#
_cell.length_a   1.000
_cell.length_b   1.000
_cell.length_c   1.000
_cell.angle_alpha   90.00
_cell.angle_beta   90.00
_cell.angle_gamma   90.00
#
_symmetry.space_group_name_H-M   'P 1'
#
loop_
_entity.id
_entity.type
_entity.pdbx_description
1 polymer ?
#
loop_
_entity_poly.entity_id
_entity_poly.type
_entity_poly.pdbx_seq_one_letter_code
_entity_poly.pdbx_strand_id
1 'polypeptide(L)'
;MEMSPGKKRALLVIGGIVAALALAIAVVVLFVDFNRYKPRFETEASRALGLEVRIRGEMNIALFPPPGLTLAGIEVARNGEDVLRVERMRGGLKILPLFLGRIRFRELEFVRPVLSLRRTTSGPFDFERYLYRPLRNAREALPGTFDRIDGISVTEGKISYAGTDPASRVLLGDLDLAIRDVAFPETSGEEFPRNVSFAGTVTAARASIGSAEFSGISCGMTAKNGNYEIDPVTLQAFGGTGEGTVWVNLSVSPPLVQARYSLTGAGIGSLFAASGRKRAILEGKVDLSANLFMKGGTPDALAGTMTGDISWKGNDLTVLDFDPDVLLSVSGKKKGVSLAQMGALLLPGPPLTAAARGLSAPDNAVETDRGEGPVRTLVSTWTVKNGVFEAKDVALATTGHRVALKGRIDLPGEQFDEITVALVDDRGCPLAGETIEGPFRLPRIALATFAKTIEPDGEVPMAKSKEPAPQEGCEVFYAGSVPPPE
;
A
#
# COMPACT_ATOMS: atom_id res chain seq x y z
N MET A 1 -45.27 4.12 48.85
CA MET A 1 -46.07 3.41 47.83
C MET A 1 -45.95 1.91 48.15
N GLU A 2 -46.83 1.38 48.99
CA GLU A 2 -46.79 -0.02 49.42
C GLU A 2 -47.29 -0.94 48.30
N MET A 3 -46.44 -1.86 47.90
CA MET A 3 -46.82 -2.86 46.89
C MET A 3 -47.86 -3.83 47.48
N SER A 4 -48.97 -4.03 46.75
CA SER A 4 -50.03 -4.98 47.06
C SER A 4 -49.49 -6.40 47.35
N PRO A 5 -50.02 -7.14 48.33
CA PRO A 5 -49.52 -8.50 48.70
C PRO A 5 -49.46 -9.47 47.53
N GLY A 6 -50.35 -9.36 46.55
CA GLY A 6 -50.33 -10.15 45.33
C GLY A 6 -49.12 -9.88 44.44
N LYS A 7 -48.69 -8.62 44.33
CA LYS A 7 -47.48 -8.26 43.56
C LYS A 7 -46.20 -8.74 44.24
N LYS A 8 -46.11 -8.75 45.56
CA LYS A 8 -44.98 -9.30 46.32
C LYS A 8 -44.85 -10.81 46.10
N ARG A 9 -45.97 -11.56 46.12
CA ARG A 9 -45.97 -13.01 45.85
C ARG A 9 -45.59 -13.33 44.41
N ALA A 10 -46.11 -12.58 43.45
CA ALA A 10 -45.72 -12.74 42.05
C ALA A 10 -44.23 -12.47 41.83
N LEU A 11 -43.67 -11.44 42.47
CA LEU A 11 -42.22 -11.11 42.37
C LEU A 11 -41.34 -12.19 43.01
N LEU A 12 -41.79 -12.81 44.14
CA LEU A 12 -41.08 -13.92 44.78
C LEU A 12 -41.11 -15.19 43.92
N VAL A 13 -42.25 -15.49 43.29
CA VAL A 13 -42.38 -16.64 42.38
C VAL A 13 -41.51 -16.46 41.14
N ILE A 14 -41.52 -15.27 40.50
CA ILE A 14 -40.67 -14.95 39.36
C ILE A 14 -39.20 -15.00 39.76
N GLY A 15 -38.83 -14.43 40.93
CA GLY A 15 -37.47 -14.48 41.45
C GLY A 15 -36.98 -15.92 41.71
N GLY A 16 -37.89 -16.78 42.27
CA GLY A 16 -37.61 -18.20 42.48
C GLY A 16 -37.41 -18.98 41.17
N ILE A 17 -38.23 -18.72 40.16
CA ILE A 17 -38.08 -19.32 38.84
C ILE A 17 -36.76 -18.88 38.18
N VAL A 18 -36.43 -17.61 38.25
CA VAL A 18 -35.17 -17.08 37.71
C VAL A 18 -33.96 -17.67 38.45
N ALA A 19 -34.03 -17.78 39.79
CA ALA A 19 -32.97 -18.41 40.59
C ALA A 19 -32.80 -19.91 40.28
N ALA A 20 -33.91 -20.65 40.16
CA ALA A 20 -33.89 -22.05 39.76
C ALA A 20 -33.34 -22.27 38.35
N LEU A 21 -33.70 -21.41 37.40
CA LEU A 21 -33.17 -21.43 36.04
C LEU A 21 -31.69 -21.11 36.04
N ALA A 22 -31.24 -20.10 36.79
CA ALA A 22 -29.83 -19.73 36.92
C ALA A 22 -29.02 -20.87 37.56
N LEU A 23 -29.57 -21.54 38.58
CA LEU A 23 -28.93 -22.70 39.20
C LEU A 23 -28.85 -23.90 38.24
N ALA A 24 -29.92 -24.21 37.52
CA ALA A 24 -29.92 -25.27 36.50
C ALA A 24 -28.89 -24.99 35.40
N ILE A 25 -28.78 -23.75 34.94
CA ILE A 25 -27.77 -23.29 33.98
C ILE A 25 -26.36 -23.45 34.57
N ALA A 26 -26.13 -23.04 35.81
CA ALA A 26 -24.83 -23.16 36.47
C ALA A 26 -24.42 -24.64 36.62
N VAL A 27 -25.37 -25.53 36.95
CA VAL A 27 -25.13 -26.98 37.02
C VAL A 27 -24.72 -27.54 35.65
N VAL A 28 -25.43 -27.16 34.59
CA VAL A 28 -25.07 -27.58 33.22
C VAL A 28 -23.65 -27.16 32.87
N VAL A 29 -23.27 -25.92 33.19
CA VAL A 29 -21.90 -25.41 32.89
C VAL A 29 -20.83 -26.13 33.68
N LEU A 30 -21.09 -26.45 34.94
CA LEU A 30 -20.12 -27.10 35.83
C LEU A 30 -19.94 -28.60 35.57
N PHE A 31 -20.96 -29.27 35.02
CA PHE A 31 -20.94 -30.73 34.84
C PHE A 31 -20.89 -31.20 33.38
N VAL A 32 -21.13 -30.33 32.43
CA VAL A 32 -21.00 -30.68 30.98
C VAL A 32 -19.60 -30.44 30.51
N ASP A 33 -18.90 -31.51 30.16
CA ASP A 33 -17.60 -31.42 29.48
C ASP A 33 -17.84 -31.11 28.01
N PHE A 34 -17.72 -29.80 27.66
CA PHE A 34 -17.90 -29.33 26.30
C PHE A 34 -16.82 -29.85 25.33
N ASN A 35 -15.67 -30.33 25.81
CA ASN A 35 -14.64 -30.90 24.96
C ASN A 35 -15.09 -32.19 24.27
N ARG A 36 -16.09 -32.90 24.81
CA ARG A 36 -16.69 -34.05 24.13
C ARG A 36 -17.40 -33.71 22.83
N TYR A 37 -17.84 -32.46 22.67
CA TYR A 37 -18.53 -31.96 21.49
C TYR A 37 -17.57 -31.43 20.42
N LYS A 38 -16.27 -31.33 20.72
CA LYS A 38 -15.23 -30.83 19.86
C LYS A 38 -15.20 -31.47 18.46
N PRO A 39 -15.18 -32.82 18.33
CA PRO A 39 -15.13 -33.44 17.00
C PRO A 39 -16.36 -33.13 16.15
N ARG A 40 -17.51 -32.98 16.82
CA ARG A 40 -18.77 -32.63 16.15
C ARG A 40 -18.74 -31.18 15.69
N PHE A 41 -18.22 -30.28 16.52
CA PHE A 41 -18.06 -28.89 16.18
C PHE A 41 -17.05 -28.71 15.02
N GLU A 42 -15.93 -29.39 15.05
CA GLU A 42 -14.93 -29.40 13.97
C GLU A 42 -15.52 -29.88 12.63
N THR A 43 -16.33 -30.94 12.68
CA THR A 43 -17.01 -31.48 11.48
C THR A 43 -17.99 -30.49 10.89
N GLU A 44 -18.85 -29.87 11.74
CA GLU A 44 -19.85 -28.92 11.28
C GLU A 44 -19.22 -27.60 10.82
N ALA A 45 -18.21 -27.12 11.53
CA ALA A 45 -17.44 -25.93 11.14
C ALA A 45 -16.70 -26.16 9.82
N SER A 46 -16.09 -27.34 9.65
CA SER A 46 -15.41 -27.71 8.41
C SER A 46 -16.37 -27.77 7.23
N ARG A 47 -17.57 -28.34 7.44
CA ARG A 47 -18.62 -28.38 6.41
C ARG A 47 -19.13 -26.98 6.09
N ALA A 48 -19.39 -26.16 7.10
CA ALA A 48 -19.90 -24.81 6.94
C ALA A 48 -18.91 -23.88 6.24
N LEU A 49 -17.63 -23.99 6.52
CA LEU A 49 -16.59 -23.14 5.92
C LEU A 49 -16.08 -23.68 4.56
N GLY A 50 -16.23 -24.98 4.33
CA GLY A 50 -15.58 -25.66 3.19
C GLY A 50 -14.05 -25.74 3.33
N LEU A 51 -13.56 -25.74 4.58
CA LEU A 51 -12.15 -25.79 4.98
C LEU A 51 -11.98 -26.81 6.11
N GLU A 52 -10.80 -27.38 6.28
CA GLU A 52 -10.51 -28.26 7.40
C GLU A 52 -10.32 -27.44 8.68
N VAL A 53 -11.21 -27.59 9.65
CA VAL A 53 -11.13 -26.89 10.94
C VAL A 53 -10.74 -27.90 12.01
N ARG A 54 -9.73 -27.59 12.80
CA ARG A 54 -9.26 -28.37 13.96
C ARG A 54 -9.08 -27.47 15.16
N ILE A 55 -9.46 -27.96 16.35
CA ILE A 55 -9.32 -27.26 17.63
C ILE A 55 -8.35 -28.06 18.49
N ARG A 56 -7.12 -27.59 18.66
CA ARG A 56 -6.08 -28.28 19.44
C ARG A 56 -6.25 -28.08 20.94
N GLY A 57 -6.64 -26.90 21.35
CA GLY A 57 -6.82 -26.51 22.73
C GLY A 57 -8.21 -26.83 23.29
N GLU A 58 -8.60 -26.19 24.36
CA GLU A 58 -9.88 -26.38 25.04
C GLU A 58 -11.02 -25.60 24.40
N MET A 59 -12.22 -26.15 24.51
CA MET A 59 -13.46 -25.49 24.17
C MET A 59 -14.25 -25.23 25.45
N ASN A 60 -14.50 -23.96 25.77
CA ASN A 60 -15.21 -23.53 26.98
C ASN A 60 -16.42 -22.67 26.60
N ILE A 61 -17.56 -22.94 27.25
CA ILE A 61 -18.77 -22.11 27.12
C ILE A 61 -19.02 -21.41 28.46
N ALA A 62 -18.99 -20.09 28.45
CA ALA A 62 -19.42 -19.27 29.57
C ALA A 62 -20.90 -18.95 29.41
N LEU A 63 -21.72 -19.26 30.38
CA LEU A 63 -23.16 -18.92 30.41
C LEU A 63 -23.45 -17.71 31.29
N PHE A 64 -22.51 -17.29 32.14
CA PHE A 64 -22.65 -16.06 32.92
C PHE A 64 -22.60 -14.83 32.00
N PRO A 65 -23.44 -13.81 32.20
CA PRO A 65 -23.50 -12.64 31.34
C PRO A 65 -22.17 -11.89 31.24
N PRO A 66 -21.68 -11.64 30.02
CA PRO A 66 -22.25 -12.05 28.72
C PRO A 66 -21.93 -13.52 28.37
N PRO A 67 -22.92 -14.30 27.90
CA PRO A 67 -22.66 -15.67 27.46
C PRO A 67 -21.74 -15.69 26.26
N GLY A 68 -20.88 -16.69 26.21
CA GLY A 68 -19.89 -16.76 25.13
C GLY A 68 -19.24 -18.13 24.97
N LEU A 69 -18.64 -18.33 23.82
CA LEU A 69 -17.84 -19.49 23.45
C LEU A 69 -16.38 -19.07 23.36
N THR A 70 -15.49 -19.82 24.01
CA THR A 70 -14.04 -19.66 23.86
C THR A 70 -13.45 -20.93 23.27
N LEU A 71 -12.67 -20.76 22.21
CA LEU A 71 -11.95 -21.82 21.53
C LEU A 71 -10.45 -21.50 21.57
N ALA A 72 -9.62 -22.47 21.96
CA ALA A 72 -8.18 -22.32 21.98
C ALA A 72 -7.52 -23.20 20.90
N GLY A 73 -6.47 -22.69 20.27
CA GLY A 73 -5.67 -23.41 19.28
C GLY A 73 -6.47 -23.82 18.05
N ILE A 74 -7.15 -22.88 17.41
CA ILE A 74 -7.87 -23.14 16.16
C ILE A 74 -6.88 -23.18 15.00
N GLU A 75 -6.97 -24.23 14.20
CA GLU A 75 -6.24 -24.39 12.95
C GLU A 75 -7.25 -24.57 11.81
N VAL A 76 -7.10 -23.79 10.77
CA VAL A 76 -7.88 -23.90 9.54
C VAL A 76 -6.94 -24.19 8.40
N ALA A 77 -7.13 -25.34 7.77
CA ALA A 77 -6.29 -25.79 6.67
C ALA A 77 -7.10 -25.99 5.39
N ARG A 78 -6.40 -25.96 4.26
CA ARG A 78 -6.93 -26.30 2.94
C ARG A 78 -5.95 -27.21 2.23
N ASN A 79 -6.41 -28.40 1.82
CA ASN A 79 -5.57 -29.40 1.15
C ASN A 79 -4.27 -29.70 1.94
N GLY A 80 -4.34 -29.72 3.27
CA GLY A 80 -3.18 -29.95 4.14
C GLY A 80 -2.27 -28.74 4.37
N GLU A 81 -2.54 -27.58 3.77
CA GLU A 81 -1.80 -26.35 4.05
C GLU A 81 -2.55 -25.47 5.06
N ASP A 82 -1.85 -24.99 6.08
CA ASP A 82 -2.40 -24.09 7.08
C ASP A 82 -2.68 -22.71 6.47
N VAL A 83 -3.93 -22.28 6.50
CA VAL A 83 -4.39 -20.98 6.02
C VAL A 83 -4.52 -20.00 7.19
N LEU A 84 -5.11 -20.45 8.30
CA LEU A 84 -5.34 -19.62 9.48
C LEU A 84 -5.05 -20.43 10.73
N ARG A 85 -4.26 -19.86 11.64
CA ARG A 85 -4.10 -20.32 13.02
C ARG A 85 -4.54 -19.22 13.96
N VAL A 86 -5.29 -19.57 15.00
CA VAL A 86 -5.72 -18.61 16.01
C VAL A 86 -5.40 -19.21 17.38
N GLU A 87 -4.65 -18.49 18.20
CA GLU A 87 -4.34 -18.97 19.56
C GLU A 87 -5.60 -19.06 20.40
N ARG A 88 -6.45 -18.04 20.35
CA ARG A 88 -7.71 -18.00 21.07
C ARG A 88 -8.75 -17.21 20.29
N MET A 89 -9.93 -17.75 20.20
CA MET A 89 -11.11 -17.07 19.69
C MET A 89 -12.15 -16.99 20.80
N ARG A 90 -12.77 -15.82 20.95
CA ARG A 90 -13.88 -15.61 21.85
C ARG A 90 -15.09 -15.11 21.06
N GLY A 91 -16.22 -15.78 21.18
CA GLY A 91 -17.48 -15.36 20.56
C GLY A 91 -18.50 -15.03 21.64
N GLY A 92 -18.79 -13.74 21.86
CA GLY A 92 -19.87 -13.29 22.71
C GLY A 92 -21.23 -13.52 22.04
N LEU A 93 -22.21 -14.04 22.77
CA LEU A 93 -23.53 -14.39 22.23
C LEU A 93 -24.59 -13.38 22.70
N LYS A 94 -25.60 -13.14 21.84
CA LYS A 94 -26.78 -12.34 22.17
C LYS A 94 -27.75 -13.20 23.01
N ILE A 95 -28.11 -12.74 24.21
CA ILE A 95 -28.90 -13.49 25.15
C ILE A 95 -30.33 -13.74 24.65
N LEU A 96 -31.00 -12.70 24.14
CA LEU A 96 -32.43 -12.81 23.77
C LEU A 96 -32.68 -13.79 22.61
N PRO A 97 -31.90 -13.78 21.51
CA PRO A 97 -32.00 -14.80 20.45
C PRO A 97 -31.71 -16.21 20.94
N LEU A 98 -30.79 -16.37 21.91
CA LEU A 98 -30.43 -17.68 22.46
C LEU A 98 -31.63 -18.36 23.16
N PHE A 99 -32.47 -17.61 23.90
CA PHE A 99 -33.71 -18.12 24.47
C PHE A 99 -34.73 -18.57 23.44
N LEU A 100 -34.62 -18.03 22.20
CA LEU A 100 -35.47 -18.43 21.07
C LEU A 100 -34.84 -19.54 20.22
N GLY A 101 -33.78 -20.19 20.74
CA GLY A 101 -33.05 -21.25 20.02
C GLY A 101 -32.22 -20.75 18.83
N ARG A 102 -31.92 -19.44 18.75
CA ARG A 102 -31.15 -18.84 17.67
C ARG A 102 -29.79 -18.38 18.17
N ILE A 103 -28.72 -18.82 17.54
CA ILE A 103 -27.37 -18.37 17.85
C ILE A 103 -27.12 -17.08 17.07
N ARG A 104 -26.78 -15.99 17.77
CA ARG A 104 -26.33 -14.73 17.18
C ARG A 104 -25.12 -14.24 17.94
N PHE A 105 -24.03 -13.95 17.22
CA PHE A 105 -22.86 -13.35 17.81
C PHE A 105 -23.10 -11.85 18.08
N ARG A 106 -22.64 -11.42 19.26
CA ARG A 106 -22.54 -10.02 19.64
C ARG A 106 -21.17 -9.49 19.20
N GLU A 107 -20.12 -10.20 19.59
CA GLU A 107 -18.74 -9.82 19.34
C GLU A 107 -17.89 -11.06 19.04
N LEU A 108 -16.86 -10.88 18.23
CA LEU A 108 -15.85 -11.88 17.91
C LEU A 108 -14.47 -11.30 18.23
N GLU A 109 -13.71 -11.97 19.07
CA GLU A 109 -12.34 -11.59 19.43
C GLU A 109 -11.39 -12.69 18.98
N PHE A 110 -10.33 -12.31 18.27
CA PHE A 110 -9.28 -13.20 17.80
C PHE A 110 -7.95 -12.75 18.38
N VAL A 111 -7.32 -13.62 19.17
CA VAL A 111 -6.01 -13.34 19.78
C VAL A 111 -4.95 -14.10 19.02
N ARG A 112 -3.93 -13.38 18.58
CA ARG A 112 -2.79 -13.87 17.81
C ARG A 112 -3.17 -14.72 16.59
N PRO A 113 -4.08 -14.25 15.73
CA PRO A 113 -4.34 -14.96 14.49
C PRO A 113 -3.14 -14.82 13.55
N VAL A 114 -2.78 -15.91 12.91
CA VAL A 114 -1.76 -15.97 11.86
C VAL A 114 -2.44 -16.40 10.56
N LEU A 115 -2.60 -15.48 9.64
CA LEU A 115 -3.19 -15.71 8.32
C LEU A 115 -2.09 -15.86 7.28
N SER A 116 -2.04 -17.00 6.60
CA SER A 116 -1.07 -17.30 5.55
C SER A 116 -1.77 -17.48 4.21
N LEU A 117 -1.56 -16.53 3.30
CA LEU A 117 -2.15 -16.52 1.98
C LEU A 117 -1.08 -16.77 0.92
N ARG A 118 -1.38 -17.62 -0.07
CA ARG A 118 -0.51 -17.86 -1.22
C ARG A 118 -1.28 -17.63 -2.50
N ARG A 119 -0.63 -17.00 -3.47
CA ARG A 119 -1.19 -16.88 -4.81
C ARG A 119 -1.07 -18.21 -5.54
N THR A 120 -2.17 -18.73 -6.03
CA THR A 120 -2.20 -19.79 -7.03
C THR A 120 -2.18 -19.16 -8.42
N THR A 121 -1.64 -19.88 -9.41
CA THR A 121 -1.26 -19.42 -10.76
C THR A 121 -2.35 -18.78 -11.63
N SER A 122 -3.59 -18.70 -11.18
CA SER A 122 -4.72 -18.26 -12.01
C SER A 122 -5.63 -17.26 -11.28
N GLY A 123 -5.23 -15.98 -11.21
CA GLY A 123 -6.14 -14.89 -10.84
C GLY A 123 -5.54 -13.79 -9.96
N PRO A 124 -6.14 -12.58 -9.96
CA PRO A 124 -5.83 -11.54 -9.01
C PRO A 124 -6.32 -11.96 -7.63
N PHE A 125 -5.56 -11.68 -6.59
CA PHE A 125 -5.86 -11.88 -5.17
C PHE A 125 -6.95 -12.90 -4.82
N ASP A 126 -6.57 -14.08 -4.32
CA ASP A 126 -7.47 -15.17 -3.89
C ASP A 126 -8.33 -14.83 -2.63
N PHE A 127 -8.62 -13.52 -2.37
CA PHE A 127 -9.51 -13.12 -1.26
C PHE A 127 -10.89 -13.76 -1.35
N GLU A 128 -11.42 -13.93 -2.56
CA GLU A 128 -12.68 -14.64 -2.77
C GLU A 128 -12.61 -16.05 -2.21
N ARG A 129 -11.54 -16.75 -2.49
CA ARG A 129 -11.35 -18.16 -2.14
C ARG A 129 -11.09 -18.39 -0.65
N TYR A 130 -10.36 -17.50 0.02
CA TYR A 130 -9.94 -17.67 1.41
C TYR A 130 -10.80 -16.89 2.40
N LEU A 131 -11.51 -15.87 1.97
CA LEU A 131 -12.32 -15.02 2.84
C LEU A 131 -13.80 -15.06 2.48
N TYR A 132 -14.16 -14.73 1.24
CA TYR A 132 -15.57 -14.55 0.87
C TYR A 132 -16.35 -15.85 0.76
N ARG A 133 -15.79 -16.89 0.15
CA ARG A 133 -16.44 -18.21 0.06
C ARG A 133 -16.69 -18.85 1.42
N PRO A 134 -15.70 -18.92 2.34
CA PRO A 134 -15.93 -19.42 3.69
C PRO A 134 -17.00 -18.64 4.45
N LEU A 135 -16.99 -17.31 4.39
CA LEU A 135 -18.01 -16.48 5.04
C LEU A 135 -19.41 -16.72 4.46
N ARG A 136 -19.52 -16.83 3.14
CA ARG A 136 -20.78 -17.15 2.46
C ARG A 136 -21.29 -18.51 2.91
N ASN A 137 -20.47 -19.55 2.83
CA ASN A 137 -20.83 -20.89 3.24
C ASN A 137 -21.28 -20.97 4.70
N ALA A 138 -20.57 -20.26 5.61
CA ALA A 138 -20.94 -20.19 7.02
C ALA A 138 -22.32 -19.54 7.22
N ARG A 139 -22.65 -18.49 6.45
CA ARG A 139 -23.95 -17.84 6.51
C ARG A 139 -25.07 -18.71 5.96
N GLU A 140 -24.83 -19.43 4.89
CA GLU A 140 -25.79 -20.38 4.30
C GLU A 140 -26.06 -21.55 5.26
N ALA A 141 -25.02 -22.04 5.96
CA ALA A 141 -25.14 -23.11 6.95
C ALA A 141 -25.82 -22.67 8.25
N LEU A 142 -25.64 -21.40 8.66
CA LEU A 142 -26.14 -20.83 9.91
C LEU A 142 -26.88 -19.51 9.65
N PRO A 143 -28.09 -19.54 9.07
CA PRO A 143 -28.85 -18.33 8.73
C PRO A 143 -29.12 -17.45 9.94
N GLY A 144 -28.92 -16.15 9.81
CA GLY A 144 -29.19 -15.16 10.85
C GLY A 144 -28.13 -15.07 11.94
N THR A 145 -27.13 -15.96 11.96
CA THR A 145 -26.06 -15.98 12.99
C THR A 145 -25.06 -14.85 12.80
N PHE A 146 -24.74 -14.54 11.54
CA PHE A 146 -23.73 -13.56 11.15
C PHE A 146 -24.28 -12.32 10.45
N ASP A 147 -25.58 -12.09 10.46
CA ASP A 147 -26.17 -10.96 9.71
C ASP A 147 -25.69 -9.62 10.25
N ARG A 148 -25.52 -9.53 11.55
CA ARG A 148 -25.02 -8.35 12.24
C ARG A 148 -24.19 -8.73 13.46
N ILE A 149 -22.96 -8.22 13.52
CA ILE A 149 -22.03 -8.39 14.63
C ILE A 149 -21.68 -7.00 15.17
N ASP A 150 -21.86 -6.78 16.48
CA ASP A 150 -21.64 -5.45 17.08
C ASP A 150 -20.15 -5.08 17.09
N GLY A 151 -19.25 -6.10 17.22
CA GLY A 151 -17.80 -5.87 17.20
C GLY A 151 -17.00 -7.09 16.73
N ILE A 152 -15.93 -6.82 15.99
CA ILE A 152 -14.89 -7.80 15.66
C ILE A 152 -13.55 -7.18 16.06
N SER A 153 -12.77 -7.90 16.88
CA SER A 153 -11.43 -7.48 17.26
C SER A 153 -10.37 -8.54 16.94
N VAL A 154 -9.22 -8.07 16.57
CA VAL A 154 -8.00 -8.86 16.41
C VAL A 154 -6.92 -8.21 17.25
N THR A 155 -6.18 -9.00 18.00
CA THR A 155 -5.05 -8.54 18.82
C THR A 155 -3.81 -9.34 18.46
N GLU A 156 -2.69 -8.64 18.24
CA GLU A 156 -1.37 -9.21 17.89
C GLU A 156 -1.42 -10.16 16.67
N GLY A 157 -2.22 -9.81 15.66
CA GLY A 157 -2.39 -10.60 14.45
C GLY A 157 -1.15 -10.56 13.55
N LYS A 158 -1.02 -11.58 12.68
CA LYS A 158 0.00 -11.62 11.62
C LYS A 158 -0.66 -12.04 10.32
N ILE A 159 -0.32 -11.33 9.24
CA ILE A 159 -0.75 -11.66 7.89
C ILE A 159 0.49 -11.86 7.03
N SER A 160 0.58 -12.96 6.33
CA SER A 160 1.58 -13.20 5.31
C SER A 160 0.91 -13.51 3.98
N TYR A 161 1.34 -12.81 2.93
CA TYR A 161 0.94 -13.08 1.56
C TYR A 161 2.17 -13.37 0.72
N ALA A 162 2.20 -14.49 0.04
CA ALA A 162 3.25 -14.86 -0.88
C ALA A 162 2.70 -14.88 -2.31
N GLY A 163 3.10 -13.89 -3.12
CA GLY A 163 2.85 -13.88 -4.56
C GLY A 163 3.80 -14.82 -5.32
N THR A 164 3.72 -14.82 -6.64
CA THR A 164 4.62 -15.58 -7.52
C THR A 164 6.02 -14.98 -7.60
N ASP A 165 6.13 -13.68 -7.37
CA ASP A 165 7.38 -12.92 -7.34
C ASP A 165 7.76 -12.59 -5.89
N PRO A 166 9.03 -12.75 -5.47
CA PRO A 166 9.51 -12.28 -4.16
C PRO A 166 9.20 -10.82 -3.86
N ALA A 167 9.19 -9.94 -4.88
CA ALA A 167 8.83 -8.54 -4.75
C ALA A 167 7.35 -8.31 -4.37
N SER A 168 6.49 -9.30 -4.58
CA SER A 168 5.06 -9.24 -4.22
C SER A 168 4.75 -9.85 -2.84
N ARG A 169 5.77 -10.25 -2.07
CA ARG A 169 5.57 -10.74 -0.71
C ARG A 169 5.12 -9.60 0.21
N VAL A 170 4.02 -9.80 0.92
CA VAL A 170 3.51 -8.87 1.92
C VAL A 170 3.51 -9.55 3.29
N LEU A 171 4.04 -8.87 4.28
CA LEU A 171 4.01 -9.29 5.68
C LEU A 171 3.43 -8.14 6.51
N LEU A 172 2.48 -8.44 7.39
CA LEU A 172 2.00 -7.54 8.44
C LEU A 172 2.21 -8.24 9.78
N GLY A 173 2.78 -7.53 10.73
CA GLY A 173 3.04 -8.03 12.08
C GLY A 173 2.49 -7.10 13.15
N ASP A 174 2.12 -7.71 14.28
CA ASP A 174 1.54 -7.01 15.42
C ASP A 174 0.32 -6.16 14.98
N LEU A 175 -0.60 -6.86 14.28
CA LEU A 175 -1.83 -6.27 13.73
C LEU A 175 -2.91 -6.26 14.80
N ASP A 176 -3.40 -5.09 15.13
CA ASP A 176 -4.60 -4.91 15.92
C ASP A 176 -5.72 -4.34 15.04
N LEU A 177 -6.90 -4.91 15.16
CA LEU A 177 -8.08 -4.53 14.41
C LEU A 177 -9.24 -4.37 15.39
N ALA A 178 -9.96 -3.28 15.31
CA ALA A 178 -11.21 -3.06 16.03
C ALA A 178 -12.28 -2.57 15.07
N ILE A 179 -13.20 -3.45 14.71
CA ILE A 179 -14.33 -3.15 13.82
C ILE A 179 -15.61 -3.18 14.61
N ARG A 180 -16.52 -2.27 14.35
CA ARG A 180 -17.84 -2.16 14.96
C ARG A 180 -18.93 -2.06 13.92
N ASP A 181 -20.16 -2.36 14.35
CA ASP A 181 -21.38 -2.24 13.56
C ASP A 181 -21.32 -3.01 12.22
N VAL A 182 -20.72 -4.22 12.28
CA VAL A 182 -20.56 -5.04 11.08
C VAL A 182 -21.92 -5.58 10.67
N ALA A 183 -22.36 -5.20 9.49
CA ALA A 183 -23.55 -5.77 8.87
C ALA A 183 -23.19 -6.42 7.55
N PHE A 184 -23.60 -7.66 7.41
CA PHE A 184 -23.39 -8.45 6.21
C PHE A 184 -24.69 -8.47 5.39
N PRO A 185 -24.60 -8.24 4.07
CA PRO A 185 -25.78 -8.25 3.20
C PRO A 185 -26.42 -9.64 3.12
N GLU A 186 -27.72 -9.69 2.83
CA GLU A 186 -28.41 -10.96 2.55
C GLU A 186 -27.98 -11.55 1.20
N THR A 187 -27.42 -10.73 0.30
CA THR A 187 -26.96 -11.13 -1.03
C THR A 187 -25.64 -11.91 -0.97
N SER A 188 -25.57 -12.98 -1.74
CA SER A 188 -24.41 -13.86 -1.87
C SER A 188 -23.58 -13.55 -3.12
N GLY A 189 -22.27 -13.87 -3.09
CA GLY A 189 -21.40 -13.83 -4.24
C GLY A 189 -20.57 -12.57 -4.40
N GLU A 190 -20.33 -12.15 -5.63
CA GLU A 190 -19.49 -10.99 -6.00
C GLU A 190 -19.97 -9.64 -5.43
N GLU A 191 -21.23 -9.58 -4.99
CA GLU A 191 -21.81 -8.39 -4.37
C GLU A 191 -21.47 -8.21 -2.90
N PHE A 192 -20.84 -9.22 -2.24
CA PHE A 192 -20.50 -9.14 -0.82
C PHE A 192 -19.69 -7.88 -0.46
N PRO A 193 -18.60 -7.53 -1.15
CA PRO A 193 -17.85 -6.32 -0.84
C PRO A 193 -18.64 -5.03 -1.09
N ARG A 194 -19.63 -5.08 -1.99
CA ARG A 194 -20.45 -3.90 -2.31
C ARG A 194 -21.49 -3.58 -1.24
N ASN A 195 -21.86 -4.57 -0.43
CA ASN A 195 -22.99 -4.43 0.47
C ASN A 195 -22.61 -4.54 1.96
N VAL A 196 -21.37 -4.90 2.29
CA VAL A 196 -20.91 -4.92 3.69
C VAL A 196 -20.84 -3.49 4.25
N SER A 197 -21.23 -3.33 5.51
CA SER A 197 -21.04 -2.08 6.23
C SER A 197 -20.32 -2.30 7.56
N PHE A 198 -19.40 -1.40 7.89
CA PHE A 198 -18.68 -1.39 9.16
C PHE A 198 -17.97 -0.05 9.37
N ALA A 199 -17.51 0.19 10.58
CA ALA A 199 -16.54 1.23 10.92
C ALA A 199 -15.50 0.65 11.87
N GLY A 200 -14.25 1.12 11.78
CA GLY A 200 -13.21 0.58 12.66
C GLY A 200 -11.85 1.23 12.47
N THR A 201 -10.89 0.69 13.19
CA THR A 201 -9.48 1.09 13.14
C THR A 201 -8.60 -0.13 12.94
N VAL A 202 -7.51 0.07 12.22
CA VAL A 202 -6.44 -0.91 12.03
C VAL A 202 -5.13 -0.27 12.44
N THR A 203 -4.34 -0.98 13.24
CA THR A 203 -2.95 -0.60 13.51
C THR A 203 -2.04 -1.80 13.25
N ALA A 204 -0.84 -1.54 12.77
CA ALA A 204 0.19 -2.57 12.65
C ALA A 204 1.57 -1.97 13.00
N ALA A 205 2.30 -2.64 13.87
CA ALA A 205 3.61 -2.15 14.26
C ALA A 205 4.60 -2.21 13.11
N ARG A 206 4.47 -3.25 12.26
CA ARG A 206 5.39 -3.51 11.14
C ARG A 206 4.65 -4.06 9.92
N ALA A 207 5.08 -3.60 8.76
CA ALA A 207 4.71 -4.20 7.48
C ALA A 207 5.91 -4.24 6.55
N SER A 208 5.90 -5.16 5.59
CA SER A 208 6.84 -5.14 4.47
C SER A 208 6.16 -5.53 3.18
N ILE A 209 6.58 -4.92 2.07
CA ILE A 209 6.17 -5.25 0.71
C ILE A 209 7.45 -5.40 -0.11
N GLY A 210 7.77 -6.64 -0.47
CA GLY A 210 9.08 -6.94 -1.05
C GLY A 210 10.21 -6.57 -0.11
N SER A 211 11.05 -5.63 -0.51
CA SER A 211 12.16 -5.06 0.28
C SER A 211 11.81 -3.76 1.01
N ALA A 212 10.63 -3.18 0.76
CA ALA A 212 10.19 -1.97 1.45
C ALA A 212 9.63 -2.31 2.82
N GLU A 213 10.09 -1.58 3.85
CA GLU A 213 9.66 -1.73 5.23
C GLU A 213 8.86 -0.51 5.68
N PHE A 214 7.81 -0.77 6.45
CA PHE A 214 6.89 0.21 6.99
C PHE A 214 6.67 -0.07 8.48
N SER A 215 6.46 0.98 9.26
CA SER A 215 6.16 0.86 10.68
C SER A 215 5.13 1.88 11.13
N GLY A 216 4.61 1.71 12.35
CA GLY A 216 3.66 2.66 12.94
C GLY A 216 2.41 2.88 12.07
N ILE A 217 1.94 1.84 11.41
CA ILE A 217 0.79 1.93 10.52
C ILE A 217 -0.47 2.09 11.36
N SER A 218 -1.27 3.10 11.03
CA SER A 218 -2.59 3.30 11.62
C SER A 218 -3.55 3.82 10.57
N CYS A 219 -4.76 3.26 10.54
CA CYS A 219 -5.82 3.81 9.70
C CYS A 219 -7.21 3.64 10.32
N GLY A 220 -8.05 4.66 10.11
CA GLY A 220 -9.48 4.59 10.28
C GLY A 220 -10.12 4.01 9.02
N MET A 221 -11.18 3.23 9.16
CA MET A 221 -11.90 2.66 8.01
C MET A 221 -13.40 2.74 8.21
N THR A 222 -14.10 3.12 7.16
CA THR A 222 -15.56 2.97 7.07
C THR A 222 -15.94 2.32 5.74
N ALA A 223 -16.94 1.47 5.78
CA ALA A 223 -17.52 0.87 4.59
C ALA A 223 -19.04 0.95 4.65
N LYS A 224 -19.66 1.40 3.59
CA LYS A 224 -21.12 1.46 3.46
C LYS A 224 -21.53 1.53 2.00
N ASN A 225 -22.47 0.65 1.60
CA ASN A 225 -23.02 0.64 0.23
C ASN A 225 -21.96 0.65 -0.88
N GLY A 226 -20.89 -0.15 -0.71
CA GLY A 226 -19.79 -0.26 -1.66
C GLY A 226 -18.80 0.91 -1.64
N ASN A 227 -19.01 1.91 -0.79
CA ASN A 227 -18.03 2.98 -0.56
C ASN A 227 -17.18 2.64 0.64
N TYR A 228 -15.87 2.65 0.45
CA TYR A 228 -14.85 2.44 1.46
C TYR A 228 -14.04 3.71 1.61
N GLU A 229 -13.95 4.21 2.82
CA GLU A 229 -13.13 5.35 3.18
C GLU A 229 -12.10 4.90 4.20
N ILE A 230 -10.83 5.15 3.90
CA ILE A 230 -9.70 4.85 4.77
C ILE A 230 -9.03 6.17 5.07
N ASP A 231 -9.30 6.72 6.25
CA ASP A 231 -8.93 8.07 6.65
C ASP A 231 -8.84 8.19 8.20
N PRO A 232 -7.74 8.71 8.75
CA PRO A 232 -6.45 8.90 8.09
C PRO A 232 -5.73 7.58 7.83
N VAL A 233 -4.80 7.55 6.87
CA VAL A 233 -3.78 6.51 6.73
C VAL A 233 -2.46 7.11 7.13
N THR A 234 -1.89 6.68 8.26
CA THR A 234 -0.58 7.12 8.72
C THR A 234 0.41 5.97 8.77
N LEU A 235 1.65 6.22 8.44
CA LEU A 235 2.73 5.24 8.56
C LEU A 235 4.10 5.91 8.56
N GLN A 236 5.10 5.16 8.98
CA GLN A 236 6.51 5.51 8.81
C GLN A 236 7.11 4.63 7.72
N ALA A 237 7.80 5.23 6.78
CA ALA A 237 8.48 4.55 5.68
C ALA A 237 9.76 5.29 5.29
N PHE A 238 10.81 4.55 4.99
CA PHE A 238 12.07 5.12 4.51
C PHE A 238 12.66 6.21 5.42
N GLY A 239 12.39 6.15 6.73
CA GLY A 239 12.80 7.15 7.71
C GLY A 239 11.97 8.44 7.71
N GLY A 240 10.94 8.53 6.89
CA GLY A 240 9.96 9.62 6.85
C GLY A 240 8.63 9.24 7.46
N THR A 241 7.74 10.24 7.59
CA THR A 241 6.36 10.06 8.08
C THR A 241 5.38 10.33 6.96
N GLY A 242 4.45 9.41 6.76
CA GLY A 242 3.44 9.49 5.73
C GLY A 242 2.03 9.64 6.29
N GLU A 243 1.20 10.41 5.61
CA GLU A 243 -0.21 10.63 5.92
C GLU A 243 -1.03 10.76 4.64
N GLY A 244 -2.24 10.23 4.66
CA GLY A 244 -3.13 10.34 3.51
C GLY A 244 -4.50 9.74 3.71
N THR A 245 -5.23 9.66 2.60
CA THR A 245 -6.58 9.11 2.53
C THR A 245 -6.72 8.23 1.30
N VAL A 246 -7.49 7.16 1.42
CA VAL A 246 -7.86 6.31 0.28
C VAL A 246 -9.37 6.13 0.26
N TRP A 247 -9.98 6.39 -0.86
CA TRP A 247 -11.39 6.17 -1.10
C TRP A 247 -11.57 5.16 -2.23
N VAL A 248 -12.44 4.16 -2.01
CA VAL A 248 -12.74 3.11 -2.99
C VAL A 248 -14.25 3.01 -3.16
N ASN A 249 -14.73 3.09 -4.39
CA ASN A 249 -16.13 2.89 -4.71
C ASN A 249 -16.32 1.62 -5.54
N LEU A 250 -16.85 0.59 -4.90
CA LEU A 250 -17.21 -0.69 -5.52
C LEU A 250 -18.65 -0.73 -6.01
N SER A 251 -19.47 0.31 -5.75
CA SER A 251 -20.88 0.34 -6.17
C SER A 251 -21.03 0.54 -7.67
N VAL A 252 -19.99 1.02 -8.34
CA VAL A 252 -19.92 1.22 -9.79
C VAL A 252 -19.02 0.17 -10.45
N SER A 253 -19.24 -0.07 -11.74
CA SER A 253 -18.41 -0.99 -12.53
C SER A 253 -17.85 -0.25 -13.76
N PRO A 254 -16.52 -0.27 -13.95
CA PRO A 254 -15.49 -0.76 -13.05
C PRO A 254 -15.32 0.10 -11.79
N PRO A 255 -14.74 -0.47 -10.69
CA PRO A 255 -14.50 0.25 -9.44
C PRO A 255 -13.68 1.54 -9.62
N LEU A 256 -13.94 2.52 -8.75
CA LEU A 256 -13.19 3.76 -8.69
C LEU A 256 -12.31 3.76 -7.43
N VAL A 257 -11.09 4.26 -7.57
CA VAL A 257 -10.13 4.43 -6.48
C VAL A 257 -9.58 5.85 -6.52
N GLN A 258 -9.61 6.53 -5.40
CA GLN A 258 -8.91 7.79 -5.20
C GLN A 258 -7.92 7.63 -4.05
N ALA A 259 -6.68 8.02 -4.27
CA ALA A 259 -5.64 8.01 -3.25
C ALA A 259 -4.98 9.39 -3.18
N ARG A 260 -4.91 9.94 -1.99
CA ARG A 260 -4.17 11.17 -1.71
C ARG A 260 -3.21 10.85 -0.57
N TYR A 261 -1.92 11.03 -0.83
CA TYR A 261 -0.89 10.65 0.14
C TYR A 261 0.31 11.58 0.08
N SER A 262 0.88 11.90 1.23
CA SER A 262 2.14 12.63 1.38
C SER A 262 3.09 11.84 2.30
N LEU A 263 4.37 11.85 1.98
CA LEU A 263 5.44 11.25 2.77
C LEU A 263 6.54 12.29 2.92
N THR A 264 6.77 12.76 4.14
CA THR A 264 7.69 13.84 4.46
C THR A 264 8.98 13.30 5.07
N GLY A 265 10.11 13.80 4.62
CA GLY A 265 11.43 13.48 5.16
C GLY A 265 11.92 12.06 4.85
N ALA A 266 11.45 11.43 3.77
CA ALA A 266 11.87 10.11 3.36
C ALA A 266 13.34 10.11 2.88
N GLY A 267 14.13 9.13 3.31
CA GLY A 267 15.48 8.91 2.82
C GLY A 267 15.48 8.40 1.38
N ILE A 268 16.00 9.21 0.46
CA ILE A 268 15.98 8.87 -0.98
C ILE A 268 16.77 7.60 -1.29
N GLY A 269 17.89 7.36 -0.58
CA GLY A 269 18.66 6.13 -0.73
C GLY A 269 17.85 4.88 -0.40
N SER A 270 17.02 4.94 0.66
CA SER A 270 16.13 3.85 1.04
C SER A 270 15.02 3.60 0.01
N LEU A 271 14.50 4.67 -0.62
CA LEU A 271 13.54 4.57 -1.73
C LEU A 271 14.15 3.86 -2.94
N PHE A 272 15.39 4.19 -3.31
CA PHE A 272 16.08 3.50 -4.39
C PHE A 272 16.39 2.03 -4.05
N ALA A 273 16.80 1.74 -2.82
CA ALA A 273 17.02 0.38 -2.37
C ALA A 273 15.75 -0.47 -2.46
N ALA A 274 14.60 0.08 -2.05
CA ALA A 274 13.29 -0.58 -2.15
C ALA A 274 12.88 -0.87 -3.62
N SER A 275 13.36 -0.10 -4.59
CA SER A 275 13.15 -0.36 -6.02
C SER A 275 14.03 -1.49 -6.59
N GLY A 276 14.86 -2.14 -5.75
CA GLY A 276 15.73 -3.24 -6.11
C GLY A 276 17.08 -2.80 -6.68
N ARG A 277 17.50 -1.54 -6.49
CA ARG A 277 18.87 -1.08 -6.79
C ARG A 277 19.82 -1.55 -5.69
N LYS A 278 20.96 -2.09 -6.07
CA LYS A 278 21.96 -2.61 -5.13
C LYS A 278 22.74 -1.53 -4.39
N ARG A 279 22.81 -0.30 -4.94
CA ARG A 279 23.49 0.84 -4.34
C ARG A 279 22.60 2.07 -4.37
N ALA A 280 22.65 2.86 -3.32
CA ALA A 280 22.10 4.21 -3.34
C ALA A 280 23.01 5.08 -4.25
N ILE A 281 22.40 5.81 -5.16
CA ILE A 281 23.11 6.77 -6.02
C ILE A 281 22.98 8.17 -5.44
N LEU A 282 21.95 8.40 -4.63
CA LEU A 282 21.61 9.69 -4.05
C LEU A 282 21.28 9.52 -2.58
N GLU A 283 21.79 10.36 -1.73
CA GLU A 283 21.50 10.47 -0.30
C GLU A 283 20.82 11.79 0.03
N GLY A 284 20.12 11.81 1.15
CA GLY A 284 19.39 12.96 1.68
C GLY A 284 17.91 12.66 1.89
N LYS A 285 17.16 13.70 2.22
CA LYS A 285 15.74 13.62 2.51
C LYS A 285 14.91 14.25 1.40
N VAL A 286 13.77 13.60 1.11
CA VAL A 286 12.80 14.07 0.10
C VAL A 286 11.40 14.01 0.65
N ASP A 287 10.56 14.90 0.18
CA ASP A 287 9.12 14.91 0.39
C ASP A 287 8.43 14.42 -0.88
N LEU A 288 7.52 13.47 -0.72
CA LEU A 288 6.72 12.92 -1.82
C LEU A 288 5.25 13.28 -1.61
N SER A 289 4.55 13.55 -2.69
CA SER A 289 3.09 13.69 -2.67
C SER A 289 2.47 13.05 -3.90
N ALA A 290 1.29 12.48 -3.73
CA ALA A 290 0.50 11.90 -4.80
C ALA A 290 -0.98 12.20 -4.57
N ASN A 291 -1.69 12.59 -5.63
CA ASN A 291 -3.14 12.71 -5.65
C ASN A 291 -3.62 12.05 -6.93
N LEU A 292 -4.12 10.83 -6.80
CA LEU A 292 -4.39 9.93 -7.92
C LEU A 292 -5.84 9.49 -7.92
N PHE A 293 -6.42 9.44 -9.09
CA PHE A 293 -7.69 8.84 -9.39
C PHE A 293 -7.50 7.71 -10.40
N MET A 294 -8.10 6.56 -10.14
CA MET A 294 -7.93 5.35 -10.93
C MET A 294 -9.27 4.64 -11.10
N LYS A 295 -9.41 3.89 -12.18
CA LYS A 295 -10.62 3.13 -12.50
C LYS A 295 -10.24 1.73 -12.96
N GLY A 296 -10.70 0.69 -12.25
CA GLY A 296 -10.38 -0.68 -12.63
C GLY A 296 -10.52 -1.66 -11.49
N GLY A 297 -10.60 -2.95 -11.82
CA GLY A 297 -10.64 -4.06 -10.86
C GLY A 297 -9.33 -4.85 -10.79
N THR A 298 -8.32 -4.50 -11.60
CA THR A 298 -7.00 -5.15 -11.63
C THR A 298 -5.90 -4.11 -11.55
N PRO A 299 -4.68 -4.45 -11.09
CA PRO A 299 -3.55 -3.52 -11.06
C PRO A 299 -3.26 -2.87 -12.41
N ASP A 300 -3.29 -3.64 -13.49
CA ASP A 300 -3.03 -3.14 -14.85
C ASP A 300 -4.11 -2.15 -15.31
N ALA A 301 -5.39 -2.44 -15.02
CA ALA A 301 -6.48 -1.52 -15.31
C ALA A 301 -6.38 -0.23 -14.49
N LEU A 302 -6.00 -0.31 -13.22
CA LEU A 302 -5.76 0.86 -12.37
C LEU A 302 -4.59 1.69 -12.91
N ALA A 303 -3.48 1.07 -13.28
CA ALA A 303 -2.32 1.73 -13.86
C ALA A 303 -2.68 2.42 -15.20
N GLY A 304 -3.41 1.73 -16.08
CA GLY A 304 -3.82 2.25 -17.39
C GLY A 304 -4.85 3.39 -17.34
N THR A 305 -5.55 3.56 -16.23
CA THR A 305 -6.55 4.64 -16.06
C THR A 305 -6.11 5.72 -15.07
N MET A 306 -4.89 5.58 -14.49
CA MET A 306 -4.34 6.50 -13.50
C MET A 306 -4.31 7.91 -14.03
N THR A 307 -4.88 8.85 -13.24
CA THR A 307 -4.92 10.28 -13.56
C THR A 307 -4.70 11.08 -12.29
N GLY A 308 -3.96 12.19 -12.38
CA GLY A 308 -3.67 13.05 -11.24
C GLY A 308 -2.26 13.60 -11.27
N ASP A 309 -1.69 13.84 -10.08
CA ASP A 309 -0.38 14.44 -9.94
C ASP A 309 0.49 13.66 -8.97
N ILE A 310 1.78 13.58 -9.27
CA ILE A 310 2.81 13.04 -8.39
C ILE A 310 3.96 14.03 -8.35
N SER A 311 4.48 14.29 -7.17
CA SER A 311 5.68 15.10 -7.02
C SER A 311 6.60 14.58 -5.93
N TRP A 312 7.89 14.82 -6.11
CA TRP A 312 8.87 14.68 -5.06
C TRP A 312 9.85 15.85 -5.10
N LYS A 313 10.31 16.27 -3.93
CA LYS A 313 11.18 17.43 -3.76
C LYS A 313 12.22 17.12 -2.71
N GLY A 314 13.43 17.59 -2.91
CA GLY A 314 14.51 17.46 -1.95
C GLY A 314 15.49 18.63 -2.06
N ASN A 315 16.09 18.98 -0.94
CA ASN A 315 17.16 19.97 -0.88
C ASN A 315 18.37 19.34 -0.19
N ASP A 316 19.56 19.85 -0.51
CA ASP A 316 20.83 19.44 0.08
C ASP A 316 21.03 17.92 0.03
N LEU A 317 20.86 17.37 -1.18
CA LEU A 317 21.09 15.96 -1.45
C LEU A 317 22.53 15.75 -1.89
N THR A 318 23.03 14.51 -1.77
CA THR A 318 24.39 14.13 -2.18
C THR A 318 24.35 12.98 -3.18
N VAL A 319 24.98 13.15 -4.35
CA VAL A 319 25.26 12.06 -5.27
C VAL A 319 26.50 11.32 -4.78
N LEU A 320 26.41 9.97 -4.66
CA LEU A 320 27.45 9.17 -3.97
C LEU A 320 28.53 8.62 -4.90
N ASP A 321 28.22 8.32 -6.15
CA ASP A 321 29.12 7.58 -7.03
C ASP A 321 29.96 8.52 -7.94
N PHE A 322 29.58 9.79 -8.04
CA PHE A 322 30.27 10.79 -8.88
C PHE A 322 29.91 12.22 -8.48
N ASP A 323 30.80 13.16 -8.81
CA ASP A 323 30.49 14.59 -8.71
C ASP A 323 29.79 15.06 -10.01
N PRO A 324 28.49 15.45 -9.91
CA PRO A 324 27.76 15.89 -11.09
C PRO A 324 28.34 17.14 -11.74
N ASP A 325 28.95 18.07 -10.99
CA ASP A 325 29.55 19.29 -11.54
C ASP A 325 30.82 18.98 -12.34
N VAL A 326 31.65 18.06 -11.85
CA VAL A 326 32.83 17.59 -12.58
C VAL A 326 32.42 16.93 -13.89
N LEU A 327 31.40 16.09 -13.86
CA LEU A 327 30.93 15.39 -15.06
C LEU A 327 30.30 16.31 -16.11
N LEU A 328 29.50 17.27 -15.66
CA LEU A 328 28.83 18.23 -16.54
C LEU A 328 29.82 19.23 -17.15
N SER A 329 30.90 19.57 -16.44
CA SER A 329 31.96 20.44 -16.95
C SER A 329 32.87 19.77 -18.02
N VAL A 330 32.96 18.43 -18.02
CA VAL A 330 33.79 17.64 -18.94
C VAL A 330 33.02 17.16 -20.19
N SER A 331 31.73 17.43 -20.27
CA SER A 331 30.78 16.94 -21.31
C SER A 331 31.12 17.25 -22.80
N GLY A 332 32.36 17.52 -23.16
CA GLY A 332 32.78 17.67 -24.55
C GLY A 332 33.91 16.75 -25.02
N LYS A 333 34.60 16.02 -24.13
CA LYS A 333 35.89 15.40 -24.52
C LYS A 333 36.15 13.93 -24.18
N LYS A 334 35.32 13.28 -23.33
CA LYS A 334 35.47 11.84 -23.00
C LYS A 334 34.10 11.17 -22.93
N LYS A 335 34.02 9.89 -23.35
CA LYS A 335 32.90 9.00 -23.12
C LYS A 335 32.67 8.85 -21.59
N GLY A 336 31.92 9.79 -21.02
CA GLY A 336 31.60 9.88 -19.61
C GLY A 336 30.11 9.68 -19.40
N VAL A 337 29.60 10.05 -18.24
CA VAL A 337 28.19 9.93 -17.84
C VAL A 337 27.31 10.73 -18.80
N SER A 338 26.27 10.08 -19.31
CA SER A 338 25.27 10.64 -20.18
C SER A 338 24.31 11.54 -19.40
N LEU A 339 23.78 12.61 -19.98
CA LEU A 339 22.70 13.41 -19.41
C LEU A 339 21.46 12.57 -19.14
N ALA A 340 21.21 11.52 -19.92
CA ALA A 340 20.16 10.55 -19.66
C ALA A 340 20.28 9.85 -18.32
N GLN A 341 21.52 9.61 -17.82
CA GLN A 341 21.75 9.04 -16.49
C GLN A 341 21.40 10.04 -15.38
N MET A 342 21.69 11.33 -15.57
CA MET A 342 21.22 12.40 -14.69
C MET A 342 19.69 12.50 -14.71
N GLY A 343 19.07 12.37 -15.87
CA GLY A 343 17.62 12.30 -16.03
C GLY A 343 16.97 11.15 -15.25
N ALA A 344 17.67 10.02 -15.10
CA ALA A 344 17.17 8.89 -14.31
C ALA A 344 17.00 9.20 -12.82
N LEU A 345 17.72 10.21 -12.27
CA LEU A 345 17.53 10.70 -10.91
C LEU A 345 16.25 11.53 -10.76
N LEU A 346 15.71 12.02 -11.85
CA LEU A 346 14.53 12.89 -11.90
C LEU A 346 13.22 12.13 -12.13
N LEU A 347 13.26 10.81 -12.37
CA LEU A 347 12.07 10.02 -12.65
C LEU A 347 11.19 9.84 -11.39
N PRO A 348 9.85 9.87 -11.49
CA PRO A 348 8.96 9.83 -10.34
C PRO A 348 8.79 8.41 -9.78
N GLY A 349 9.49 8.13 -8.69
CA GLY A 349 9.21 7.02 -7.81
C GLY A 349 9.65 5.61 -8.25
N PRO A 350 9.44 4.61 -7.36
CA PRO A 350 9.96 3.25 -7.54
C PRO A 350 9.53 2.49 -8.80
N PRO A 351 8.28 2.58 -9.29
CA PRO A 351 7.89 1.88 -10.52
C PRO A 351 8.67 2.36 -11.74
N LEU A 352 8.95 3.66 -11.82
CA LEU A 352 9.65 4.26 -12.94
C LEU A 352 11.17 4.23 -12.78
N THR A 353 11.68 4.10 -11.53
CA THR A 353 13.11 3.80 -11.32
C THR A 353 13.48 2.39 -11.78
N ALA A 354 12.52 1.44 -11.83
CA ALA A 354 12.75 0.15 -12.51
C ALA A 354 12.92 0.33 -14.03
N ALA A 355 12.18 1.25 -14.65
CA ALA A 355 12.37 1.66 -16.03
C ALA A 355 13.77 2.30 -16.26
N ALA A 356 14.25 3.04 -15.27
CA ALA A 356 15.60 3.64 -15.31
C ALA A 356 16.76 2.62 -15.28
N ARG A 357 16.50 1.32 -15.06
CA ARG A 357 17.55 0.28 -15.17
C ARG A 357 18.14 0.21 -16.57
N GLY A 358 17.33 0.49 -17.61
CA GLY A 358 17.80 0.59 -18.98
C GLY A 358 18.69 1.82 -19.25
N LEU A 359 18.63 2.83 -18.38
CA LEU A 359 19.42 4.06 -18.47
C LEU A 359 20.69 4.01 -17.60
N SER A 360 20.83 3.01 -16.73
CA SER A 360 22.01 2.85 -15.89
C SER A 360 23.20 2.40 -16.75
N ALA A 361 24.36 3.02 -16.53
CA ALA A 361 25.60 2.50 -17.11
C ALA A 361 25.80 1.04 -16.70
N PRO A 362 26.36 0.19 -17.58
CA PRO A 362 26.81 -1.12 -17.18
C PRO A 362 27.77 -0.99 -15.99
N ASP A 363 27.69 -1.89 -15.03
CA ASP A 363 28.44 -1.90 -13.74
C ASP A 363 29.97 -1.64 -13.87
N ASN A 364 30.50 -1.65 -15.09
CA ASN A 364 31.92 -1.51 -15.42
C ASN A 364 32.32 -0.14 -16.04
N ALA A 365 31.41 0.82 -16.16
CA ALA A 365 31.64 2.01 -16.98
C ALA A 365 32.24 3.21 -16.24
N VAL A 366 32.34 3.19 -14.90
CA VAL A 366 32.85 4.34 -14.13
C VAL A 366 33.91 3.89 -13.13
N GLU A 367 35.13 3.64 -13.61
CA GLU A 367 36.27 3.38 -12.73
C GLU A 367 37.13 4.65 -12.48
N THR A 368 36.70 5.82 -12.95
CA THR A 368 37.61 6.98 -13.06
C THR A 368 37.32 8.17 -12.15
N ASP A 369 36.20 8.25 -11.45
CA ASP A 369 36.02 9.35 -10.48
C ASP A 369 35.04 8.96 -9.37
N ARG A 370 35.59 8.47 -8.25
CA ARG A 370 34.83 8.19 -7.03
C ARG A 370 34.71 9.48 -6.21
N GLY A 371 34.00 10.46 -6.76
CA GLY A 371 33.64 11.69 -6.07
C GLY A 371 32.23 11.61 -5.50
N GLU A 372 31.95 12.43 -4.54
CA GLU A 372 30.60 12.77 -4.09
C GLU A 372 30.34 14.22 -4.49
N GLY A 373 29.10 14.54 -4.92
CA GLY A 373 28.77 15.90 -5.30
C GLY A 373 27.39 16.34 -4.83
N PRO A 374 27.26 17.62 -4.46
CA PRO A 374 26.01 18.13 -3.92
C PRO A 374 24.95 18.37 -5.00
N VAL A 375 23.70 18.07 -4.67
CA VAL A 375 22.50 18.54 -5.38
C VAL A 375 21.74 19.45 -4.42
N ARG A 376 21.76 20.76 -4.71
CA ARG A 376 21.15 21.78 -3.84
C ARG A 376 19.63 21.67 -3.81
N THR A 377 19.04 21.49 -4.98
CA THR A 377 17.58 21.38 -5.12
C THR A 377 17.23 20.37 -6.18
N LEU A 378 16.25 19.53 -5.86
CA LEU A 378 15.64 18.60 -6.80
C LEU A 378 14.13 18.78 -6.72
N VAL A 379 13.50 18.99 -7.87
CA VAL A 379 12.04 19.01 -8.03
C VAL A 379 11.69 18.07 -9.19
N SER A 380 10.71 17.21 -8.94
CA SER A 380 10.19 16.29 -9.95
C SER A 380 8.68 16.21 -9.81
N THR A 381 7.97 17.04 -10.57
CA THR A 381 6.51 17.13 -10.56
C THR A 381 5.96 16.67 -11.91
N TRP A 382 5.02 15.74 -11.84
CA TRP A 382 4.44 15.09 -13.01
C TRP A 382 2.92 15.11 -12.93
N THR A 383 2.28 15.39 -14.06
CA THR A 383 0.86 15.14 -14.25
C THR A 383 0.69 13.80 -14.94
N VAL A 384 -0.24 12.99 -14.44
CA VAL A 384 -0.54 11.68 -14.99
C VAL A 384 -1.92 11.71 -15.65
N LYS A 385 -2.03 11.16 -16.85
CA LYS A 385 -3.29 11.03 -17.57
C LYS A 385 -3.35 9.68 -18.27
N ASN A 386 -4.30 8.83 -17.86
CA ASN A 386 -4.44 7.46 -18.39
C ASN A 386 -3.12 6.66 -18.34
N GLY A 387 -2.40 6.76 -17.20
CA GLY A 387 -1.12 6.07 -17.00
C GLY A 387 0.08 6.68 -17.73
N VAL A 388 -0.12 7.76 -18.51
CA VAL A 388 0.96 8.50 -19.15
C VAL A 388 1.37 9.66 -18.25
N PHE A 389 2.63 9.70 -17.85
CA PHE A 389 3.25 10.73 -17.03
C PHE A 389 3.83 11.82 -17.94
N GLU A 390 3.45 13.05 -17.71
CA GLU A 390 3.98 14.23 -18.40
C GLU A 390 4.77 15.10 -17.42
N ALA A 391 6.04 15.39 -17.74
CA ALA A 391 6.89 16.25 -16.93
C ALA A 391 6.35 17.68 -16.91
N LYS A 392 6.10 18.24 -15.71
CA LYS A 392 5.61 19.63 -15.54
C LYS A 392 6.68 20.55 -14.98
N ASP A 393 7.31 20.14 -13.89
CA ASP A 393 8.41 20.86 -13.25
C ASP A 393 9.41 19.80 -12.78
N VAL A 394 10.37 19.49 -13.65
CA VAL A 394 11.34 18.41 -13.42
C VAL A 394 12.73 18.92 -13.69
N ALA A 395 13.47 19.17 -12.62
CA ALA A 395 14.85 19.63 -12.70
C ALA A 395 15.62 19.36 -11.41
N LEU A 396 16.93 19.41 -11.48
CA LEU A 396 17.84 19.50 -10.34
C LEU A 396 18.87 20.63 -10.58
N ALA A 397 19.32 21.23 -9.49
CA ALA A 397 20.44 22.17 -9.48
C ALA A 397 21.56 21.61 -8.58
N THR A 398 22.76 21.61 -9.11
CA THR A 398 24.01 21.36 -8.37
C THR A 398 24.60 22.70 -7.91
N THR A 399 25.88 22.74 -7.56
CA THR A 399 26.58 23.99 -7.24
C THR A 399 26.82 24.83 -8.49
N GLY A 400 27.15 24.20 -9.62
CA GLY A 400 27.55 24.89 -10.86
C GLY A 400 26.61 24.71 -12.04
N HIS A 401 25.64 23.80 -11.95
CA HIS A 401 24.85 23.42 -13.13
C HIS A 401 23.39 23.19 -12.80
N ARG A 402 22.50 23.35 -13.79
CA ARG A 402 21.09 23.00 -13.71
C ARG A 402 20.72 22.07 -14.85
N VAL A 403 20.13 20.92 -14.47
CA VAL A 403 19.66 19.89 -15.42
C VAL A 403 18.15 19.82 -15.34
N ALA A 404 17.47 19.89 -16.47
CA ALA A 404 16.02 19.84 -16.57
C ALA A 404 15.57 18.69 -17.47
N LEU A 405 14.34 18.23 -17.28
CA LEU A 405 13.75 17.15 -18.03
C LEU A 405 12.35 17.55 -18.53
N LYS A 406 12.09 17.28 -19.80
CA LYS A 406 10.76 17.34 -20.42
C LYS A 406 10.43 16.03 -21.11
N GLY A 407 9.15 15.79 -21.39
CA GLY A 407 8.68 14.64 -22.15
C GLY A 407 7.67 13.82 -21.37
N ARG A 408 7.40 12.62 -21.86
CA ARG A 408 6.36 11.74 -21.34
C ARG A 408 6.90 10.33 -21.09
N ILE A 409 6.23 9.63 -20.17
CA ILE A 409 6.52 8.23 -19.87
C ILE A 409 5.18 7.49 -19.92
N ASP A 410 5.07 6.56 -20.84
CA ASP A 410 3.91 5.68 -20.97
C ASP A 410 4.11 4.42 -20.13
N LEU A 411 3.49 4.41 -18.94
CA LEU A 411 3.60 3.28 -18.01
C LEU A 411 2.88 2.01 -18.53
N PRO A 412 1.65 2.09 -19.06
CA PRO A 412 0.98 0.95 -19.69
C PRO A 412 1.74 0.38 -20.89
N GLY A 413 2.33 1.23 -21.71
CA GLY A 413 3.13 0.84 -22.87
C GLY A 413 4.58 0.45 -22.55
N GLU A 414 5.01 0.56 -21.28
CA GLU A 414 6.38 0.31 -20.81
C GLU A 414 7.44 1.03 -21.67
N GLN A 415 7.22 2.31 -22.01
CA GLN A 415 8.11 3.06 -22.91
C GLN A 415 8.31 4.51 -22.50
N PHE A 416 9.48 5.04 -22.88
CA PHE A 416 9.77 6.46 -22.87
C PHE A 416 9.26 7.10 -24.15
N ASP A 417 8.53 8.22 -24.03
CA ASP A 417 7.97 8.97 -25.14
C ASP A 417 8.60 10.38 -25.17
N GLU A 418 9.67 10.51 -25.96
CA GLU A 418 10.43 11.74 -26.17
C GLU A 418 10.90 12.43 -24.88
N ILE A 419 11.46 11.67 -23.94
CA ILE A 419 12.10 12.26 -22.76
C ILE A 419 13.36 13.00 -23.21
N THR A 420 13.40 14.30 -23.02
CA THR A 420 14.59 15.11 -23.25
C THR A 420 15.16 15.60 -21.92
N VAL A 421 16.44 15.30 -21.70
CA VAL A 421 17.21 15.79 -20.54
C VAL A 421 18.19 16.82 -21.05
N ALA A 422 18.17 18.03 -20.52
CA ALA A 422 19.00 19.14 -20.97
C ALA A 422 19.74 19.80 -19.81
N LEU A 423 20.99 20.11 -20.03
CA LEU A 423 21.75 21.09 -19.27
C LEU A 423 21.27 22.49 -19.69
N VAL A 424 20.85 23.33 -18.74
CA VAL A 424 20.29 24.65 -19.04
C VAL A 424 21.06 25.77 -18.36
N ASP A 425 21.08 26.94 -18.99
CA ASP A 425 21.67 28.16 -18.44
C ASP A 425 20.73 28.83 -17.41
N ASP A 426 21.14 29.97 -16.85
CA ASP A 426 20.37 30.71 -15.84
C ASP A 426 18.99 31.18 -16.35
N ARG A 427 18.85 31.41 -17.64
CA ARG A 427 17.57 31.77 -18.29
C ARG A 427 16.71 30.55 -18.61
N GLY A 428 17.24 29.34 -18.43
CA GLY A 428 16.59 28.09 -18.79
C GLY A 428 16.73 27.70 -20.27
N CYS A 429 17.68 28.29 -20.96
CA CYS A 429 18.02 27.93 -22.33
C CYS A 429 18.88 26.65 -22.38
N PRO A 430 18.62 25.71 -23.30
CA PRO A 430 19.39 24.47 -23.36
C PRO A 430 20.78 24.72 -23.92
N LEU A 431 21.78 24.20 -23.19
CA LEU A 431 23.21 24.24 -23.60
C LEU A 431 23.62 22.93 -24.30
N ALA A 432 23.11 21.81 -23.78
CA ALA A 432 23.33 20.48 -24.33
C ALA A 432 22.15 19.58 -23.90
N GLY A 433 21.89 18.50 -24.58
CA GLY A 433 20.82 17.58 -24.19
C GLY A 433 20.89 16.23 -24.87
N GLU A 434 20.17 15.29 -24.29
CA GLU A 434 19.96 13.95 -24.81
C GLU A 434 18.47 13.62 -24.78
N THR A 435 18.02 12.91 -25.82
CA THR A 435 16.65 12.39 -25.92
C THR A 435 16.65 10.88 -25.67
N ILE A 436 15.69 10.41 -24.93
CA ILE A 436 15.47 9.01 -24.52
C ILE A 436 14.13 8.58 -25.07
N GLU A 437 14.10 7.52 -25.87
CA GLU A 437 12.90 7.00 -26.50
C GLU A 437 12.85 5.48 -26.48
N GLY A 438 11.63 4.92 -26.58
CA GLY A 438 11.39 3.50 -26.78
C GLY A 438 11.25 2.69 -25.48
N PRO A 439 11.30 1.36 -25.57
CA PRO A 439 10.97 0.48 -24.45
C PRO A 439 11.89 0.66 -23.24
N PHE A 440 11.34 0.54 -22.02
CA PHE A 440 12.13 0.66 -20.78
C PHE A 440 13.31 -0.29 -20.70
N ARG A 441 13.20 -1.49 -21.28
CA ARG A 441 14.26 -2.51 -21.25
C ARG A 441 15.43 -2.20 -22.16
N LEU A 442 15.19 -1.44 -23.24
CA LEU A 442 16.21 -1.11 -24.25
C LEU A 442 15.91 0.27 -24.85
N PRO A 443 16.07 1.36 -24.07
CA PRO A 443 15.83 2.70 -24.57
C PRO A 443 16.91 3.12 -25.58
N ARG A 444 16.51 3.92 -26.53
CA ARG A 444 17.44 4.60 -27.47
C ARG A 444 17.78 5.97 -26.89
N ILE A 445 19.06 6.26 -26.83
CA ILE A 445 19.59 7.57 -26.40
C ILE A 445 20.24 8.23 -27.59
N ALA A 446 19.85 9.46 -27.87
CA ALA A 446 20.41 10.28 -28.97
C ALA A 446 20.70 11.70 -28.47
N LEU A 447 21.59 12.42 -29.14
CA LEU A 447 21.80 13.84 -28.87
C LEU A 447 20.53 14.62 -29.22
N ALA A 448 20.08 15.48 -28.32
CA ALA A 448 18.95 16.35 -28.58
C ALA A 448 19.36 17.49 -29.49
N THR A 449 18.53 17.77 -30.50
CA THR A 449 18.73 18.92 -31.42
C THR A 449 17.83 20.06 -30.96
N PHE A 450 18.42 21.15 -30.51
CA PHE A 450 17.69 22.38 -30.15
C PHE A 450 17.76 23.37 -31.33
N ALA A 451 16.61 24.00 -31.62
CA ALA A 451 16.59 25.03 -32.69
C ALA A 451 17.58 26.15 -32.34
N LYS A 452 18.60 26.33 -33.23
CA LYS A 452 19.75 27.24 -33.07
C LYS A 452 20.77 26.84 -32.01
N THR A 453 21.30 25.66 -32.08
CA THR A 453 22.59 25.35 -31.44
C THR A 453 23.63 25.20 -32.56
N ILE A 454 24.50 26.19 -32.66
CA ILE A 454 25.84 26.21 -33.31
C ILE A 454 26.03 25.32 -34.54
N GLU A 455 26.31 25.93 -35.69
CA GLU A 455 26.77 25.25 -36.90
C GLU A 455 27.94 24.28 -36.62
N PRO A 456 28.00 23.13 -37.30
CA PRO A 456 28.98 22.07 -37.02
C PRO A 456 30.43 22.37 -37.39
N ASP A 457 30.78 23.60 -37.80
CA ASP A 457 32.10 24.02 -38.20
C ASP A 457 32.73 25.06 -37.25
N GLY A 458 32.80 24.75 -36.00
CA GLY A 458 33.52 25.60 -35.04
C GLY A 458 34.12 24.76 -33.90
N GLU A 459 35.46 24.77 -33.83
CA GLU A 459 36.19 24.31 -32.65
C GLU A 459 35.52 24.85 -31.39
N VAL A 460 35.11 23.96 -30.48
CA VAL A 460 34.59 24.33 -29.18
C VAL A 460 35.64 25.20 -28.49
N PRO A 461 35.39 26.48 -28.21
CA PRO A 461 36.37 27.32 -27.54
C PRO A 461 36.65 26.72 -26.17
N MET A 462 37.90 26.37 -25.92
CA MET A 462 38.38 26.05 -24.58
C MET A 462 38.04 27.22 -23.67
N ALA A 463 37.20 26.97 -22.67
CA ALA A 463 36.83 27.92 -21.65
C ALA A 463 38.07 28.41 -20.90
N LYS A 464 38.62 29.52 -21.32
CA LYS A 464 39.29 30.46 -20.44
C LYS A 464 38.21 31.42 -19.97
N SER A 465 37.89 31.35 -18.71
CA SER A 465 37.21 32.35 -17.88
C SER A 465 36.82 33.65 -18.60
N LYS A 466 35.68 33.66 -19.29
CA LYS A 466 34.86 34.82 -19.62
C LYS A 466 33.45 34.32 -19.82
N GLU A 467 32.51 34.99 -19.13
CA GLU A 467 31.07 34.77 -19.29
C GLU A 467 30.69 34.54 -20.74
N PRO A 468 29.93 33.46 -21.08
CA PRO A 468 29.43 33.31 -22.44
C PRO A 468 28.52 34.50 -22.75
N ALA A 469 28.75 35.13 -23.87
CA ALA A 469 27.95 36.24 -24.39
C ALA A 469 26.46 35.84 -24.42
N PRO A 470 25.52 36.72 -24.06
CA PRO A 470 24.10 36.42 -24.05
C PRO A 470 23.65 36.00 -25.43
N GLN A 471 23.21 34.76 -25.59
CA GLN A 471 22.57 34.29 -26.83
C GLN A 471 21.18 34.94 -26.90
N GLU A 472 21.04 35.98 -27.72
CA GLU A 472 19.74 36.55 -28.06
C GLU A 472 18.92 35.52 -28.84
N GLY A 473 17.80 35.02 -28.29
CA GLY A 473 16.78 34.28 -29.01
C GLY A 473 16.76 32.75 -28.82
N CYS A 474 17.16 32.20 -27.68
CA CYS A 474 16.89 30.77 -27.40
C CYS A 474 15.41 30.51 -27.09
N GLU A 475 14.91 29.35 -27.44
CA GLU A 475 13.67 28.83 -26.92
C GLU A 475 13.92 28.30 -25.51
N VAL A 476 13.21 28.87 -24.50
CA VAL A 476 13.34 28.50 -23.07
C VAL A 476 12.94 27.05 -22.88
N PHE A 477 13.87 26.19 -22.53
CA PHE A 477 13.61 24.79 -22.22
C PHE A 477 13.08 24.62 -20.84
N TYR A 478 13.53 25.38 -19.84
CA TYR A 478 13.07 25.24 -18.46
C TYR A 478 12.73 26.59 -17.82
N ALA A 479 11.50 26.70 -17.30
CA ALA A 479 11.01 27.86 -16.57
C ALA A 479 10.27 27.44 -15.27
N GLY A 480 10.73 26.34 -14.64
CA GLY A 480 10.13 25.81 -13.41
C GLY A 480 10.70 26.41 -12.13
N SER A 481 10.45 25.74 -11.00
CA SER A 481 10.74 26.26 -9.66
C SER A 481 12.18 26.07 -9.16
N VAL A 482 13.01 25.27 -9.86
CA VAL A 482 14.41 25.06 -9.47
C VAL A 482 15.23 26.28 -9.88
N PRO A 483 15.85 27.01 -8.92
CA PRO A 483 16.65 28.20 -9.22
C PRO A 483 17.91 27.87 -10.02
N PRO A 484 18.47 28.85 -10.74
CA PRO A 484 19.82 28.71 -11.30
C PRO A 484 20.85 28.48 -10.19
N PRO A 485 22.01 27.88 -10.52
CA PRO A 485 23.15 27.80 -9.64
C PRO A 485 23.57 29.19 -9.15
N GLU A 486 24.09 29.28 -7.91
CA GLU A 486 24.63 30.54 -7.37
C GLU A 486 26.05 30.79 -7.83
#